data_76f82262f5d1334d942cfc37759fec38
#
_entry.id   76f82262f5d1334d942cfc37759fec38
#
_cell.length_a   1.000
_cell.length_b   1.000
_cell.length_c   1.000
_cell.angle_alpha   90.00
_cell.angle_beta   90.00
_cell.angle_gamma   90.00
#
_symmetry.space_group_name_H-M   'P 1'
#
loop_
_entity.id
_entity.type
_entity.pdbx_description
1 polymer ?
#
loop_
_entity_poly.entity_id
_entity_poly.type
_entity_poly.pdbx_seq_one_letter_code
_entity_poly.pdbx_strand_id
1 'polypeptide(L)'
;MQMFITRLAAAAALACSSAAFAAISADEAKALGTTLTPIGAEVAANKDGTIPAYGGGLTTPPAGFKAGDGIRPNPYAGEKPRLTIDAKNMGQNAAQLTEGTKALLQKYPSFRVDVYPTHRSVAFPKWVADNTAKNATKAKTLNDGRSIEGAQAGFPFPIPKTGYEAMWNHLVRFNGQSYEAKYRNLNVDASGRTALATEGVSNQEFPYWDPSKASDTYWRIKLTYTGPARRAGEALMIVDPIDMGTKDRRAWTYLPGQRRVKVAPDLAHDTPNPGTAGATTFDDTFIFNGSMDRFDFKLVGKKEMIVPYNDYAAVYQSKQDDLLKPNHLNPDLVRWELHRVWIVEATLREGKRHVYSKRTFYLDEDSWAALASDEYDARGQLYRTGFAYMAPSYDLPAPYTDMFGHYDLVSRLYSLTGFIAETGGLKHTKPLADREWTADALAGSGVR
;
A
#
# COMPACT_ATOMS: atom_id res chain seq x y z
N MET A 1 2.79 76.18 22.63
CA MET A 1 2.80 75.81 21.22
C MET A 1 3.47 74.43 21.18
N GLN A 2 2.66 73.36 21.42
CA GLN A 2 3.11 71.97 21.45
C GLN A 2 2.54 71.26 20.24
N MET A 3 3.46 70.75 19.39
CA MET A 3 3.11 69.90 18.24
C MET A 3 2.87 68.51 18.68
N PHE A 4 1.67 67.98 18.47
CA PHE A 4 1.37 66.55 18.57
C PHE A 4 1.79 65.82 17.30
N ILE A 5 2.74 64.86 17.41
CA ILE A 5 3.11 63.96 16.32
C ILE A 5 2.31 62.66 16.52
N THR A 6 1.32 62.44 15.67
CA THR A 6 0.55 61.22 15.62
C THR A 6 1.34 60.17 14.82
N ARG A 7 1.78 59.07 15.47
CA ARG A 7 2.36 57.90 14.79
C ARG A 7 1.23 56.96 14.37
N LEU A 8 1.01 56.83 13.08
CA LEU A 8 0.20 55.76 12.51
C LEU A 8 1.05 54.46 12.54
N ALA A 9 0.66 53.48 13.35
CA ALA A 9 1.17 52.14 13.28
C ALA A 9 0.32 51.34 12.28
N ALA A 10 0.85 51.05 11.11
CA ALA A 10 0.25 50.13 10.16
C ALA A 10 0.54 48.70 10.62
N ALA A 11 -0.45 48.01 11.16
CA ALA A 11 -0.40 46.60 11.43
C ALA A 11 -0.60 45.86 10.11
N ALA A 12 0.49 45.32 9.53
CA ALA A 12 0.42 44.34 8.44
C ALA A 12 -0.03 43.00 9.01
N ALA A 13 -1.31 42.67 8.85
CA ALA A 13 -1.80 41.33 9.09
C ALA A 13 -1.27 40.41 7.98
N LEU A 14 -0.25 39.58 8.29
CA LEU A 14 0.10 38.43 7.45
C LEU A 14 -1.08 37.46 7.55
N ALA A 15 -1.95 37.49 6.56
CA ALA A 15 -2.87 36.39 6.31
C ALA A 15 -2.04 35.21 5.78
N CYS A 16 -1.72 34.24 6.64
CA CYS A 16 -1.33 32.91 6.21
C CYS A 16 -2.53 32.29 5.50
N SER A 17 -2.66 32.55 4.19
CA SER A 17 -3.55 31.77 3.34
C SER A 17 -3.00 30.36 3.31
N SER A 18 -3.63 29.44 4.03
CA SER A 18 -3.48 28.00 3.79
C SER A 18 -3.81 27.78 2.32
N ALA A 19 -2.79 27.51 1.49
CA ALA A 19 -2.96 27.17 0.10
C ALA A 19 -3.76 25.86 0.04
N ALA A 20 -5.07 25.96 -0.14
CA ALA A 20 -5.86 24.83 -0.61
C ALA A 20 -5.36 24.54 -2.01
N PHE A 21 -4.62 23.44 -2.19
CA PHE A 21 -4.24 23.00 -3.52
C PHE A 21 -5.53 22.64 -4.26
N ALA A 22 -5.79 23.37 -5.32
CA ALA A 22 -6.99 23.23 -6.12
C ALA A 22 -6.92 21.93 -6.93
N ALA A 23 -8.07 21.33 -7.19
CA ALA A 23 -8.26 20.31 -8.19
C ALA A 23 -7.58 20.72 -9.53
N ILE A 24 -7.19 19.74 -10.35
CA ILE A 24 -6.61 20.03 -11.66
C ILE A 24 -7.59 20.84 -12.53
N SER A 25 -7.05 21.64 -13.43
CA SER A 25 -7.88 22.39 -14.39
C SER A 25 -8.64 21.47 -15.34
N ALA A 26 -9.72 21.96 -15.93
CA ALA A 26 -10.46 21.22 -16.95
C ALA A 26 -9.59 20.88 -18.18
N ASP A 27 -8.58 21.70 -18.48
CA ASP A 27 -7.65 21.42 -19.58
C ASP A 27 -6.66 20.29 -19.24
N GLU A 28 -6.11 20.27 -18.03
CA GLU A 28 -5.30 19.15 -17.55
C GLU A 28 -6.09 17.84 -17.52
N ALA A 29 -7.36 17.88 -17.14
CA ALA A 29 -8.24 16.72 -17.11
C ALA A 29 -8.47 16.08 -18.51
N LYS A 30 -8.32 16.83 -19.61
CA LYS A 30 -8.43 16.31 -20.99
C LYS A 30 -7.36 15.26 -21.33
N ALA A 31 -6.26 15.23 -20.59
CA ALA A 31 -5.23 14.20 -20.76
C ALA A 31 -5.71 12.81 -20.32
N LEU A 32 -6.66 12.73 -19.36
CA LEU A 32 -7.21 11.48 -18.86
C LEU A 32 -8.04 10.78 -19.94
N GLY A 33 -7.74 9.50 -20.19
CA GLY A 33 -8.35 8.70 -21.25
C GLY A 33 -7.79 8.99 -22.66
N THR A 34 -6.74 9.82 -22.78
CA THR A 34 -6.06 10.13 -24.05
C THR A 34 -4.55 9.84 -23.95
N THR A 35 -3.74 10.78 -23.53
CA THR A 35 -2.30 10.60 -23.28
C THR A 35 -2.01 9.94 -21.93
N LEU A 36 -2.92 10.09 -20.99
CA LEU A 36 -2.94 9.38 -19.72
C LEU A 36 -4.09 8.37 -19.70
N THR A 37 -3.92 7.28 -18.99
CA THR A 37 -5.02 6.37 -18.64
C THR A 37 -6.08 7.11 -17.83
N PRO A 38 -7.30 6.60 -17.69
CA PRO A 38 -8.31 7.25 -16.86
C PRO A 38 -7.88 7.50 -15.41
N ILE A 39 -6.88 6.78 -14.92
CA ILE A 39 -6.37 6.92 -13.54
C ILE A 39 -5.05 7.69 -13.44
N GLY A 40 -4.54 8.22 -14.58
CA GLY A 40 -3.39 9.13 -14.62
C GLY A 40 -2.04 8.52 -14.99
N ALA A 41 -1.98 7.23 -15.32
CA ALA A 41 -0.76 6.61 -15.83
C ALA A 41 -0.50 7.00 -17.30
N GLU A 42 0.75 7.07 -17.72
CA GLU A 42 1.11 7.37 -19.11
C GLU A 42 0.65 6.21 -20.05
N VAL A 43 -0.07 6.52 -21.12
CA VAL A 43 -0.51 5.51 -22.10
C VAL A 43 0.66 5.02 -22.94
N ALA A 44 1.54 5.92 -23.37
CA ALA A 44 2.63 5.60 -24.28
C ALA A 44 3.68 4.64 -23.68
N ALA A 45 4.32 3.84 -24.53
CA ALA A 45 5.52 3.12 -24.19
C ALA A 45 6.64 4.07 -23.74
N ASN A 46 7.62 3.58 -23.00
CA ASN A 46 8.83 4.36 -22.75
C ASN A 46 9.72 4.40 -24.01
N LYS A 47 10.77 5.22 -23.95
CA LYS A 47 11.61 5.55 -25.11
C LYS A 47 12.24 4.33 -25.78
N ASP A 48 12.65 3.35 -25.01
CA ASP A 48 13.36 2.14 -25.50
C ASP A 48 12.41 0.92 -25.64
N GLY A 49 11.11 1.09 -25.34
CA GLY A 49 10.09 0.05 -25.46
C GLY A 49 10.14 -1.02 -24.38
N THR A 50 10.97 -0.86 -23.35
CA THR A 50 11.06 -1.81 -22.23
C THR A 50 9.83 -1.76 -21.33
N ILE A 51 9.15 -0.61 -21.24
CA ILE A 51 7.80 -0.46 -20.71
C ILE A 51 6.85 -0.29 -21.89
N PRO A 52 5.96 -1.26 -22.19
CA PRO A 52 5.06 -1.18 -23.33
C PRO A 52 3.98 -0.10 -23.15
N ALA A 53 3.34 0.30 -24.24
CA ALA A 53 2.14 1.11 -24.15
C ALA A 53 1.04 0.37 -23.35
N TYR A 54 0.22 1.14 -22.62
CA TYR A 54 -0.89 0.56 -21.87
C TYR A 54 -1.98 0.05 -22.80
N GLY A 55 -2.25 -1.24 -22.76
CA GLY A 55 -3.22 -1.93 -23.61
C GLY A 55 -4.56 -2.28 -22.94
N GLY A 56 -4.87 -1.68 -21.79
CA GLY A 56 -6.11 -1.95 -21.05
C GLY A 56 -5.96 -2.94 -19.89
N GLY A 57 -4.76 -3.44 -19.64
CA GLY A 57 -4.47 -4.39 -18.56
C GLY A 57 -4.93 -5.82 -18.88
N LEU A 58 -4.84 -6.69 -17.89
CA LEU A 58 -5.25 -8.08 -17.96
C LEU A 58 -6.67 -8.23 -17.40
N THR A 59 -7.63 -8.48 -18.28
CA THR A 59 -9.07 -8.63 -17.93
C THR A 59 -9.63 -10.00 -18.31
N THR A 60 -8.83 -10.83 -18.97
CA THR A 60 -9.22 -12.18 -19.37
C THR A 60 -8.48 -13.19 -18.53
N PRO A 61 -9.21 -14.03 -17.77
CA PRO A 61 -8.58 -15.08 -16.99
C PRO A 61 -7.80 -16.06 -17.87
N PRO A 62 -6.61 -16.53 -17.43
CA PRO A 62 -5.87 -17.55 -18.16
C PRO A 62 -6.57 -18.92 -18.06
N ALA A 63 -6.14 -19.86 -18.91
CA ALA A 63 -6.63 -21.23 -18.88
C ALA A 63 -6.41 -21.85 -17.46
N GLY A 64 -7.41 -22.61 -17.02
CA GLY A 64 -7.39 -23.25 -15.68
C GLY A 64 -7.95 -22.39 -14.55
N PHE A 65 -8.26 -21.11 -14.77
CA PHE A 65 -8.97 -20.31 -13.77
C PHE A 65 -10.41 -20.80 -13.61
N LYS A 66 -10.86 -20.89 -12.37
CA LYS A 66 -12.25 -21.21 -12.02
C LYS A 66 -12.84 -20.05 -11.23
N ALA A 67 -13.94 -19.52 -11.71
CA ALA A 67 -14.63 -18.43 -11.02
C ALA A 67 -15.02 -18.83 -9.59
N GLY A 68 -14.73 -17.95 -8.63
CA GLY A 68 -14.97 -18.22 -7.19
C GLY A 68 -13.84 -18.95 -6.47
N ASP A 69 -12.83 -19.48 -7.20
CA ASP A 69 -11.59 -19.95 -6.57
C ASP A 69 -10.82 -18.72 -6.04
N GLY A 70 -10.23 -18.85 -4.88
CA GLY A 70 -9.39 -17.78 -4.33
C GLY A 70 -7.99 -17.75 -4.97
N ILE A 71 -7.58 -18.84 -5.61
CA ILE A 71 -6.27 -18.99 -6.25
C ILE A 71 -6.36 -18.57 -7.71
N ARG A 72 -5.40 -17.78 -8.15
CA ARG A 72 -5.30 -17.29 -9.53
C ARG A 72 -4.09 -17.89 -10.22
N PRO A 73 -4.27 -18.71 -11.28
CA PRO A 73 -3.19 -19.19 -12.12
C PRO A 73 -2.30 -18.05 -12.63
N ASN A 74 -0.99 -18.32 -12.73
CA ASN A 74 -0.03 -17.34 -13.26
C ASN A 74 -0.14 -17.25 -14.78
N PRO A 75 -0.55 -16.09 -15.34
CA PRO A 75 -0.66 -15.91 -16.80
C PRO A 75 0.70 -15.87 -17.49
N TYR A 76 1.80 -15.71 -16.73
CA TYR A 76 3.17 -15.54 -17.25
C TYR A 76 4.10 -16.70 -16.85
N ALA A 77 3.57 -17.86 -16.47
CA ALA A 77 4.34 -19.00 -15.95
C ALA A 77 5.43 -19.52 -16.90
N GLY A 78 5.28 -19.31 -18.22
CA GLY A 78 6.27 -19.75 -19.22
C GLY A 78 7.41 -18.78 -19.47
N GLU A 79 7.38 -17.59 -18.88
CA GLU A 79 8.37 -16.55 -19.13
C GLU A 79 9.66 -16.78 -18.35
N LYS A 80 10.75 -16.28 -18.92
CA LYS A 80 12.08 -16.28 -18.28
C LYS A 80 12.54 -14.84 -18.04
N PRO A 81 13.37 -14.60 -17.03
CA PRO A 81 13.94 -13.29 -16.83
C PRO A 81 14.80 -12.87 -18.03
N ARG A 82 14.71 -11.59 -18.40
CA ARG A 82 15.57 -10.96 -19.42
C ARG A 82 16.93 -10.58 -18.86
N LEU A 83 16.97 -10.30 -17.57
CA LEU A 83 18.14 -9.82 -16.86
C LEU A 83 18.09 -10.33 -15.42
N THR A 84 19.20 -10.83 -14.91
CA THR A 84 19.40 -11.12 -13.50
C THR A 84 20.39 -10.11 -12.92
N ILE A 85 19.97 -9.41 -11.87
CA ILE A 85 20.80 -8.42 -11.17
C ILE A 85 21.24 -9.02 -9.83
N ASP A 86 22.53 -9.00 -9.59
CA ASP A 86 23.18 -9.39 -8.34
C ASP A 86 24.16 -8.28 -7.86
N ALA A 87 24.88 -8.53 -6.77
CA ALA A 87 25.85 -7.61 -6.23
C ALA A 87 26.97 -7.21 -7.22
N LYS A 88 27.29 -8.08 -8.21
CA LYS A 88 28.40 -7.84 -9.14
C LYS A 88 28.03 -6.89 -10.27
N ASN A 89 26.77 -6.94 -10.71
CA ASN A 89 26.30 -6.15 -11.86
C ASN A 89 25.28 -5.06 -11.51
N MET A 90 24.85 -4.94 -10.24
CA MET A 90 23.85 -3.95 -9.83
C MET A 90 24.24 -2.51 -10.17
N GLY A 91 25.53 -2.18 -10.24
CA GLY A 91 26.01 -0.85 -10.58
C GLY A 91 25.51 -0.36 -11.95
N GLN A 92 25.32 -1.26 -12.91
CA GLN A 92 24.82 -0.95 -14.26
C GLN A 92 23.33 -0.56 -14.25
N ASN A 93 22.59 -1.01 -13.23
CA ASN A 93 21.16 -0.78 -13.10
C ASN A 93 20.80 0.08 -11.85
N ALA A 94 21.81 0.68 -11.21
CA ALA A 94 21.63 1.36 -9.91
C ALA A 94 20.58 2.48 -9.94
N ALA A 95 20.40 3.15 -11.08
CA ALA A 95 19.41 4.22 -11.23
C ALA A 95 17.96 3.71 -11.20
N GLN A 96 17.74 2.42 -11.48
CA GLN A 96 16.42 1.76 -11.51
C GLN A 96 16.14 0.93 -10.26
N LEU A 97 17.07 0.86 -9.30
CA LEU A 97 16.94 0.09 -8.06
C LEU A 97 16.67 1.04 -6.89
N THR A 98 15.77 0.63 -5.98
CA THR A 98 15.56 1.32 -4.70
C THR A 98 16.80 1.19 -3.81
N GLU A 99 16.96 2.07 -2.83
CA GLU A 99 18.09 1.94 -1.89
C GLU A 99 18.03 0.64 -1.09
N GLY A 100 16.81 0.20 -0.74
CA GLY A 100 16.59 -1.09 -0.08
C GLY A 100 17.00 -2.28 -0.95
N THR A 101 16.62 -2.28 -2.23
CA THR A 101 17.04 -3.34 -3.17
C THR A 101 18.55 -3.40 -3.28
N LYS A 102 19.22 -2.26 -3.42
CA LYS A 102 20.70 -2.19 -3.44
C LYS A 102 21.33 -2.72 -2.15
N ALA A 103 20.76 -2.35 -1.01
CA ALA A 103 21.24 -2.81 0.30
C ALA A 103 21.09 -4.35 0.45
N LEU A 104 19.98 -4.94 0.00
CA LEU A 104 19.80 -6.39 0.02
C LEU A 104 20.78 -7.10 -0.90
N LEU A 105 21.00 -6.60 -2.13
CA LEU A 105 21.98 -7.15 -3.07
C LEU A 105 23.42 -7.10 -2.51
N GLN A 106 23.79 -6.02 -1.85
CA GLN A 106 25.11 -5.88 -1.21
C GLN A 106 25.27 -6.79 0.01
N LYS A 107 24.20 -6.94 0.79
CA LYS A 107 24.25 -7.62 2.08
C LYS A 107 24.18 -9.13 1.96
N TYR A 108 23.40 -9.65 1.01
CA TYR A 108 23.11 -11.06 0.89
C TYR A 108 23.51 -11.62 -0.49
N PRO A 109 24.63 -12.37 -0.57
CA PRO A 109 25.10 -12.94 -1.84
C PRO A 109 24.10 -13.88 -2.54
N SER A 110 23.14 -14.44 -1.80
CA SER A 110 22.05 -15.28 -2.31
C SER A 110 20.85 -14.47 -2.86
N PHE A 111 20.78 -13.18 -2.55
CA PHE A 111 19.72 -12.31 -3.08
C PHE A 111 20.05 -11.90 -4.49
N ARG A 112 19.06 -11.95 -5.37
CA ARG A 112 19.13 -11.45 -6.73
C ARG A 112 17.77 -10.92 -7.16
N VAL A 113 17.76 -10.12 -8.19
CA VAL A 113 16.57 -9.56 -8.82
C VAL A 113 16.48 -10.11 -10.24
N ASP A 114 15.53 -11.01 -10.47
CA ASP A 114 15.24 -11.58 -11.78
C ASP A 114 14.21 -10.67 -12.49
N VAL A 115 14.66 -9.90 -13.48
CA VAL A 115 13.85 -8.90 -14.20
C VAL A 115 13.21 -9.55 -15.41
N TYR A 116 11.90 -9.58 -15.44
CA TYR A 116 11.09 -10.14 -16.51
C TYR A 116 10.63 -9.09 -17.51
N PRO A 117 10.07 -9.49 -18.67
CA PRO A 117 9.35 -8.58 -19.54
C PRO A 117 8.25 -7.84 -18.77
N THR A 118 8.14 -6.54 -18.98
CA THR A 118 7.12 -5.72 -18.34
C THR A 118 5.74 -5.99 -18.92
N HIS A 119 4.77 -6.30 -18.04
CA HIS A 119 3.36 -6.41 -18.37
C HIS A 119 2.55 -5.43 -17.52
N ARG A 120 1.95 -4.46 -18.17
CA ARG A 120 1.05 -3.49 -17.53
C ARG A 120 -0.32 -4.11 -17.32
N SER A 121 -0.39 -5.06 -16.37
CA SER A 121 -1.52 -5.99 -16.17
C SER A 121 -2.67 -5.38 -15.39
N VAL A 122 -2.45 -4.27 -14.67
CA VAL A 122 -3.47 -3.64 -13.84
C VAL A 122 -4.58 -3.10 -14.73
N ALA A 123 -5.82 -3.41 -14.35
CA ALA A 123 -7.03 -2.90 -14.97
C ALA A 123 -8.04 -2.53 -13.88
N PHE A 124 -9.06 -1.76 -14.29
CA PHE A 124 -10.14 -1.33 -13.39
C PHE A 124 -11.50 -1.46 -14.08
N PRO A 125 -12.58 -1.67 -13.34
CA PRO A 125 -13.93 -1.55 -13.86
C PRO A 125 -14.17 -0.15 -14.44
N LYS A 126 -14.95 -0.06 -15.52
CA LYS A 126 -15.24 1.21 -16.19
C LYS A 126 -15.75 2.30 -15.24
N TRP A 127 -16.59 1.94 -14.26
CA TRP A 127 -17.13 2.90 -13.31
C TRP A 127 -16.05 3.57 -12.42
N VAL A 128 -14.93 2.89 -12.16
CA VAL A 128 -13.77 3.47 -11.47
C VAL A 128 -13.17 4.59 -12.32
N ALA A 129 -12.98 4.35 -13.61
CA ALA A 129 -12.50 5.36 -14.55
C ALA A 129 -13.44 6.57 -14.63
N ASP A 130 -14.75 6.32 -14.79
CA ASP A 130 -15.77 7.35 -14.90
C ASP A 130 -15.84 8.24 -13.66
N ASN A 131 -15.69 7.65 -12.46
CA ASN A 131 -15.68 8.42 -11.21
C ASN A 131 -14.34 9.13 -10.97
N THR A 132 -13.23 8.55 -11.38
CA THR A 132 -11.93 9.23 -11.33
C THR A 132 -11.93 10.51 -12.16
N ALA A 133 -12.50 10.48 -13.36
CA ALA A 133 -12.66 11.67 -14.18
C ALA A 133 -13.50 12.76 -13.50
N LYS A 134 -14.56 12.37 -12.76
CA LYS A 134 -15.39 13.32 -11.98
C LYS A 134 -14.63 13.88 -10.79
N ASN A 135 -13.83 13.07 -10.11
CA ASN A 135 -13.04 13.47 -8.94
C ASN A 135 -11.93 14.44 -9.33
N ALA A 136 -11.27 14.22 -10.47
CA ALA A 136 -10.08 14.94 -10.92
C ALA A 136 -10.20 16.47 -10.84
N THR A 137 -11.37 17.02 -11.14
CA THR A 137 -11.64 18.47 -11.11
C THR A 137 -12.36 18.95 -9.84
N LYS A 138 -12.62 18.08 -8.87
CA LYS A 138 -13.38 18.40 -7.65
C LYS A 138 -12.63 18.06 -6.37
N ALA A 139 -11.80 17.00 -6.41
CA ALA A 139 -11.10 16.53 -5.24
C ALA A 139 -10.09 17.57 -4.77
N LYS A 140 -10.02 17.76 -3.47
CA LYS A 140 -9.03 18.60 -2.80
C LYS A 140 -8.59 17.97 -1.49
N THR A 141 -7.37 18.28 -1.07
CA THR A 141 -6.89 17.95 0.27
C THR A 141 -7.28 19.03 1.25
N LEU A 142 -7.57 18.64 2.49
CA LEU A 142 -7.87 19.51 3.61
C LEU A 142 -6.97 19.16 4.80
N ASN A 143 -6.97 20.02 5.82
CA ASN A 143 -6.27 19.78 7.10
C ASN A 143 -4.79 19.40 6.88
N ASP A 144 -4.05 20.22 6.14
CA ASP A 144 -2.63 19.98 5.79
C ASP A 144 -2.41 18.61 5.09
N GLY A 145 -3.28 18.26 4.16
CA GLY A 145 -3.21 17.05 3.38
C GLY A 145 -3.76 15.80 4.07
N ARG A 146 -4.24 15.90 5.32
CA ARG A 146 -4.69 14.74 6.11
C ARG A 146 -6.14 14.31 5.85
N SER A 147 -6.85 15.02 5.00
CA SER A 147 -8.23 14.72 4.65
C SER A 147 -8.45 14.98 3.17
N ILE A 148 -9.45 14.33 2.57
CA ILE A 148 -9.90 14.60 1.21
C ILE A 148 -11.39 14.95 1.19
N GLU A 149 -11.76 15.83 0.26
CA GLU A 149 -13.12 16.21 -0.03
C GLU A 149 -13.37 16.19 -1.53
N GLY A 150 -14.61 16.00 -1.95
CA GLY A 150 -15.02 16.09 -3.36
C GLY A 150 -14.67 14.85 -4.19
N ALA A 151 -14.27 13.74 -3.57
CA ALA A 151 -13.96 12.46 -4.23
C ALA A 151 -14.81 11.32 -3.68
N GLN A 152 -15.23 10.41 -4.57
CA GLN A 152 -15.96 9.19 -4.23
C GLN A 152 -15.77 8.13 -5.32
N ALA A 153 -15.57 6.88 -4.95
CA ALA A 153 -15.59 5.71 -5.83
C ALA A 153 -14.72 5.83 -7.10
N GLY A 154 -13.64 6.59 -7.03
CA GLY A 154 -12.64 6.81 -8.06
C GLY A 154 -11.39 7.40 -7.44
N PHE A 155 -10.25 7.36 -8.11
CA PHE A 155 -9.04 7.98 -7.59
C PHE A 155 -9.24 9.49 -7.42
N PRO A 156 -8.85 10.06 -6.27
CA PRO A 156 -9.07 11.50 -6.02
C PRO A 156 -8.16 12.39 -6.88
N PHE A 157 -6.90 11.98 -7.10
CA PHE A 157 -5.88 12.84 -7.71
C PHE A 157 -5.11 12.12 -8.82
N PRO A 158 -5.74 11.82 -9.99
CA PRO A 158 -5.06 11.09 -11.06
C PRO A 158 -3.86 11.83 -11.63
N ILE A 159 -3.76 13.14 -11.41
CA ILE A 159 -2.59 13.98 -11.75
C ILE A 159 -2.19 14.72 -10.46
N PRO A 160 -1.48 14.07 -9.52
CA PRO A 160 -1.16 14.66 -8.22
C PRO A 160 -0.15 15.80 -8.37
N LYS A 161 -0.31 16.84 -7.56
CA LYS A 161 0.59 18.01 -7.46
C LYS A 161 1.45 17.94 -6.20
N THR A 162 1.04 17.17 -5.21
CA THR A 162 1.71 17.06 -3.90
C THR A 162 1.94 15.60 -3.50
N GLY A 163 2.85 15.38 -2.55
CA GLY A 163 3.04 14.06 -1.97
C GLY A 163 1.81 13.55 -1.22
N TYR A 164 1.05 14.44 -0.60
CA TYR A 164 -0.21 14.08 0.07
C TYR A 164 -1.25 13.56 -0.91
N GLU A 165 -1.40 14.19 -2.08
CA GLU A 165 -2.33 13.75 -3.12
C GLU A 165 -1.95 12.37 -3.66
N ALA A 166 -0.66 12.13 -3.93
CA ALA A 166 -0.17 10.83 -4.35
C ALA A 166 -0.39 9.76 -3.28
N MET A 167 -0.12 10.08 -2.00
CA MET A 167 -0.36 9.16 -0.89
C MET A 167 -1.84 8.89 -0.65
N TRP A 168 -2.73 9.85 -0.89
CA TRP A 168 -4.17 9.60 -0.83
C TRP A 168 -4.62 8.60 -1.90
N ASN A 169 -4.10 8.68 -3.13
CA ASN A 169 -4.39 7.66 -4.14
C ASN A 169 -3.96 6.27 -3.66
N HIS A 170 -2.81 6.18 -2.96
CA HIS A 170 -2.36 4.93 -2.36
C HIS A 170 -3.27 4.46 -1.23
N LEU A 171 -3.65 5.33 -0.30
CA LEU A 171 -4.52 4.99 0.83
C LEU A 171 -5.88 4.47 0.37
N VAL A 172 -6.48 5.11 -0.65
CA VAL A 172 -7.74 4.69 -1.25
C VAL A 172 -7.56 3.74 -2.45
N ARG A 173 -6.39 3.10 -2.63
CA ARG A 173 -6.17 2.17 -3.75
C ARG A 173 -7.32 1.19 -3.90
N PHE A 174 -7.63 0.83 -5.15
CA PHE A 174 -8.73 -0.06 -5.44
C PHE A 174 -8.30 -1.52 -5.32
N ASN A 175 -8.90 -2.25 -4.39
CA ASN A 175 -8.74 -3.70 -4.25
C ASN A 175 -10.11 -4.42 -4.35
N GLY A 176 -11.06 -3.83 -5.10
CA GLY A 176 -12.47 -4.21 -5.04
C GLY A 176 -13.19 -3.47 -3.91
N GLN A 177 -14.47 -3.80 -3.68
CA GLN A 177 -15.24 -3.21 -2.59
C GLN A 177 -15.11 -4.00 -1.29
N SER A 178 -14.91 -5.31 -1.39
CA SER A 178 -14.77 -6.21 -0.26
C SER A 178 -14.11 -7.52 -0.68
N TYR A 179 -13.33 -8.10 0.23
CA TYR A 179 -12.82 -9.46 0.06
C TYR A 179 -12.56 -10.15 1.40
N GLU A 180 -12.48 -11.47 1.33
CA GLU A 180 -12.06 -12.35 2.41
C GLU A 180 -10.82 -13.15 2.00
N ALA A 181 -9.89 -13.32 2.93
CA ALA A 181 -8.76 -14.22 2.78
C ALA A 181 -8.44 -14.89 4.12
N LYS A 182 -8.12 -16.18 4.05
CA LYS A 182 -7.38 -16.84 5.13
C LYS A 182 -5.91 -16.55 4.90
N TYR A 183 -5.18 -16.16 5.94
CA TYR A 183 -3.80 -15.69 5.78
C TYR A 183 -2.88 -16.24 6.86
N ARG A 184 -1.58 -16.20 6.58
CA ARG A 184 -0.51 -16.34 7.56
C ARG A 184 0.41 -15.12 7.50
N ASN A 185 0.85 -14.66 8.67
CA ASN A 185 1.95 -13.71 8.81
C ASN A 185 3.14 -14.44 9.41
N LEU A 186 4.27 -14.33 8.78
CA LEU A 186 5.45 -15.16 9.03
C LEU A 186 6.67 -14.27 9.23
N ASN A 187 7.50 -14.61 10.20
CA ASN A 187 8.78 -13.95 10.44
C ASN A 187 9.90 -14.95 10.22
N VAL A 188 11.00 -14.51 9.61
CA VAL A 188 12.22 -15.29 9.46
C VAL A 188 13.35 -14.54 10.14
N ASP A 189 13.97 -15.18 11.13
CA ASP A 189 15.07 -14.56 11.89
C ASP A 189 16.43 -14.68 11.18
N ALA A 190 17.45 -14.07 11.77
CA ALA A 190 18.81 -14.05 11.20
C ALA A 190 19.45 -15.43 11.04
N SER A 191 18.93 -16.46 11.73
CA SER A 191 19.38 -17.86 11.58
C SER A 191 18.65 -18.61 10.46
N GLY A 192 17.64 -17.97 9.85
CA GLY A 192 16.77 -18.57 8.84
C GLY A 192 15.60 -19.37 9.42
N ARG A 193 15.36 -19.30 10.74
CA ARG A 193 14.23 -19.98 11.38
C ARG A 193 12.94 -19.19 11.14
N THR A 194 11.95 -19.88 10.57
CA THR A 194 10.60 -19.33 10.37
C THR A 194 9.75 -19.46 11.63
N ALA A 195 9.00 -18.41 11.95
CA ALA A 195 8.03 -18.38 13.03
C ALA A 195 6.68 -17.86 12.53
N LEU A 196 5.60 -18.57 12.86
CA LEU A 196 4.23 -18.09 12.67
C LEU A 196 3.93 -16.95 13.66
N ALA A 197 3.80 -15.73 13.13
CA ALA A 197 3.40 -14.58 13.95
C ALA A 197 1.89 -14.61 14.22
N THR A 198 1.07 -14.73 13.17
CA THR A 198 -0.38 -14.90 13.24
C THR A 198 -0.88 -15.64 12.01
N GLU A 199 -2.00 -16.35 12.17
CA GLU A 199 -2.86 -16.81 11.07
C GLU A 199 -4.31 -16.61 11.43
N GLY A 200 -5.18 -16.51 10.43
CA GLY A 200 -6.59 -16.26 10.66
C GLY A 200 -7.38 -15.97 9.42
N VAL A 201 -8.54 -15.37 9.62
CA VAL A 201 -9.42 -14.87 8.56
C VAL A 201 -9.40 -13.34 8.58
N SER A 202 -9.18 -12.75 7.42
CA SER A 202 -9.25 -11.31 7.17
C SER A 202 -10.48 -11.00 6.33
N ASN A 203 -11.37 -10.16 6.84
CA ASN A 203 -12.42 -9.52 6.06
C ASN A 203 -12.03 -8.06 5.90
N GLN A 204 -11.89 -7.60 4.66
CA GLN A 204 -11.54 -6.22 4.34
C GLN A 204 -12.61 -5.58 3.47
N GLU A 205 -12.91 -4.34 3.76
CA GLU A 205 -13.85 -3.54 3.00
C GLU A 205 -13.32 -2.14 2.76
N PHE A 206 -13.74 -1.59 1.63
CA PHE A 206 -13.35 -0.28 1.15
C PHE A 206 -14.61 0.55 0.87
N PRO A 207 -15.27 1.09 1.93
CA PRO A 207 -16.54 1.81 1.78
C PRO A 207 -16.44 3.05 0.89
N TYR A 208 -15.26 3.64 0.75
CA TYR A 208 -14.97 4.71 -0.22
C TYR A 208 -15.35 4.33 -1.67
N TRP A 209 -15.25 3.04 -2.01
CA TRP A 209 -15.49 2.52 -3.36
C TRP A 209 -16.95 2.12 -3.62
N ASP A 210 -17.87 2.45 -2.74
CA ASP A 210 -19.31 2.31 -3.01
C ASP A 210 -19.78 3.49 -3.88
N PRO A 211 -20.16 3.27 -5.16
CA PRO A 211 -20.61 4.35 -6.02
C PRO A 211 -22.02 4.85 -5.67
N SER A 212 -22.77 4.10 -4.89
CA SER A 212 -24.16 4.42 -4.52
C SER A 212 -24.27 5.24 -3.24
N LYS A 213 -23.25 5.20 -2.37
CA LYS A 213 -23.28 5.83 -1.05
C LYS A 213 -21.94 6.43 -0.67
N ALA A 214 -21.92 7.73 -0.39
CA ALA A 214 -20.73 8.36 0.18
C ALA A 214 -20.42 7.78 1.57
N SER A 215 -19.15 7.60 1.86
CA SER A 215 -18.66 7.09 3.13
C SER A 215 -17.64 8.04 3.75
N ASP A 216 -17.62 8.14 5.07
CA ASP A 216 -16.56 8.80 5.85
C ASP A 216 -15.38 7.86 6.15
N THR A 217 -15.44 6.64 5.69
CA THR A 217 -14.46 5.58 5.92
C THR A 217 -13.87 5.13 4.58
N TYR A 218 -12.55 5.13 4.46
CA TYR A 218 -11.92 4.63 3.23
C TYR A 218 -11.58 3.15 3.30
N TRP A 219 -11.27 2.62 4.49
CA TRP A 219 -10.89 1.25 4.72
C TRP A 219 -11.34 0.75 6.10
N ARG A 220 -11.76 -0.50 6.15
CA ARG A 220 -12.01 -1.21 7.39
C ARG A 220 -11.62 -2.68 7.28
N ILE A 221 -11.09 -3.24 8.37
CA ILE A 221 -10.64 -4.62 8.45
C ILE A 221 -11.13 -5.27 9.74
N LYS A 222 -11.52 -6.53 9.63
CA LYS A 222 -11.77 -7.42 10.76
C LYS A 222 -10.90 -8.66 10.61
N LEU A 223 -10.07 -8.92 11.59
CA LEU A 223 -9.21 -10.09 11.69
C LEU A 223 -9.71 -10.99 12.80
N THR A 224 -9.88 -12.28 12.53
CA THR A 224 -10.14 -13.31 13.53
C THR A 224 -8.96 -14.27 13.51
N TYR A 225 -8.23 -14.36 14.62
CA TYR A 225 -7.04 -15.19 14.70
C TYR A 225 -7.38 -16.64 15.01
N THR A 226 -6.83 -17.56 14.24
CA THR A 226 -6.94 -19.02 14.43
C THR A 226 -5.64 -19.62 14.96
N GLY A 227 -4.54 -18.87 14.88
CA GLY A 227 -3.23 -19.29 15.34
C GLY A 227 -2.22 -18.15 15.51
N PRO A 228 -1.10 -18.42 16.13
CA PRO A 228 -0.74 -19.61 16.90
C PRO A 228 -1.65 -19.82 18.13
N ALA A 229 -1.59 -21.00 18.77
CA ALA A 229 -2.52 -21.38 19.86
C ALA A 229 -2.71 -20.30 20.95
N ARG A 230 -1.65 -19.55 21.29
CA ARG A 230 -1.71 -18.46 22.28
C ARG A 230 -2.58 -17.28 21.86
N ARG A 231 -2.91 -17.17 20.57
CA ARG A 231 -3.70 -16.08 19.98
C ARG A 231 -5.04 -16.54 19.42
N ALA A 232 -5.27 -17.85 19.38
CA ALA A 232 -6.52 -18.38 18.82
C ALA A 232 -7.74 -17.82 19.55
N GLY A 233 -8.73 -17.35 18.78
CA GLY A 233 -9.94 -16.72 19.27
C GLY A 233 -9.83 -15.21 19.56
N GLU A 234 -8.62 -14.60 19.50
CA GLU A 234 -8.51 -13.14 19.49
C GLU A 234 -9.12 -12.56 18.19
N ALA A 235 -9.60 -11.34 18.27
CA ALA A 235 -10.04 -10.60 17.07
C ALA A 235 -9.59 -9.13 17.16
N LEU A 236 -9.38 -8.54 15.98
CA LEU A 236 -9.04 -7.14 15.78
C LEU A 236 -9.97 -6.53 14.76
N MET A 237 -10.46 -5.34 15.02
CA MET A 237 -11.19 -4.53 14.04
C MET A 237 -10.58 -3.13 13.98
N ILE A 238 -10.34 -2.64 12.77
CA ILE A 238 -9.86 -1.27 12.49
C ILE A 238 -10.80 -0.62 11.49
N VAL A 239 -11.06 0.67 11.70
CA VAL A 239 -11.85 1.52 10.80
C VAL A 239 -11.11 2.85 10.62
N ASP A 240 -10.68 3.13 9.41
CA ASP A 240 -9.91 4.33 9.05
C ASP A 240 -10.79 5.37 8.34
N PRO A 241 -10.86 6.61 8.86
CA PRO A 241 -11.67 7.67 8.29
C PRO A 241 -10.98 8.35 7.10
N ILE A 242 -11.77 8.91 6.17
CA ILE A 242 -11.29 9.78 5.09
C ILE A 242 -10.80 11.13 5.66
N ASP A 243 -11.43 11.61 6.72
CA ASP A 243 -11.03 12.82 7.41
C ASP A 243 -10.13 12.51 8.61
N MET A 244 -8.87 12.20 8.35
CA MET A 244 -7.85 12.01 9.40
C MET A 244 -7.34 13.31 10.02
N GLY A 245 -7.84 14.46 9.56
CA GLY A 245 -7.56 15.77 10.16
C GLY A 245 -8.36 16.04 11.42
N THR A 246 -9.58 15.49 11.51
CA THR A 246 -10.51 15.70 12.62
C THR A 246 -10.96 14.41 13.30
N LYS A 247 -10.72 13.25 12.69
CA LYS A 247 -11.10 11.93 13.22
C LYS A 247 -9.88 11.01 13.26
N ASP A 248 -9.69 10.32 14.36
CA ASP A 248 -8.65 9.31 14.49
C ASP A 248 -9.12 7.94 13.97
N ARG A 249 -8.15 7.05 13.71
CA ARG A 249 -8.36 5.63 13.54
C ARG A 249 -9.17 5.09 14.71
N ARG A 250 -10.19 4.29 14.43
CA ARG A 250 -10.92 3.53 15.45
C ARG A 250 -10.47 2.07 15.41
N ALA A 251 -10.03 1.56 16.54
CA ALA A 251 -9.58 0.17 16.64
C ALA A 251 -10.11 -0.50 17.90
N TRP A 252 -10.45 -1.78 17.79
CA TRP A 252 -10.94 -2.63 18.87
C TRP A 252 -10.27 -3.98 18.84
N THR A 253 -9.97 -4.51 20.02
CA THR A 253 -9.45 -5.87 20.18
C THR A 253 -10.40 -6.68 21.05
N TYR A 254 -10.65 -7.93 20.67
CA TYR A 254 -11.33 -8.92 21.50
C TYR A 254 -10.31 -9.91 22.04
N LEU A 255 -10.35 -10.15 23.36
CA LEU A 255 -9.49 -11.09 24.07
C LEU A 255 -10.32 -12.19 24.69
N PRO A 256 -10.22 -13.47 24.22
CA PRO A 256 -11.08 -14.57 24.66
C PRO A 256 -10.99 -14.82 26.17
N GLY A 257 -9.77 -14.78 26.73
CA GLY A 257 -9.55 -14.98 28.16
C GLY A 257 -10.25 -13.95 29.06
N GLN A 258 -10.55 -12.76 28.54
CA GLN A 258 -11.28 -11.70 29.23
C GLN A 258 -12.74 -11.61 28.80
N ARG A 259 -13.15 -12.31 27.73
CA ARG A 259 -14.47 -12.23 27.09
C ARG A 259 -14.93 -10.78 26.86
N ARG A 260 -13.99 -9.91 26.49
CA ARG A 260 -14.23 -8.46 26.43
C ARG A 260 -13.60 -7.84 25.20
N VAL A 261 -14.34 -6.93 24.58
CA VAL A 261 -13.80 -5.99 23.58
C VAL A 261 -13.23 -4.76 24.29
N LYS A 262 -12.05 -4.34 23.87
CA LYS A 262 -11.39 -3.12 24.33
C LYS A 262 -11.16 -2.20 23.14
N VAL A 263 -11.36 -0.90 23.33
CA VAL A 263 -10.86 0.12 22.42
C VAL A 263 -9.32 0.11 22.49
N ALA A 264 -8.68 0.20 21.34
CA ALA A 264 -7.22 0.13 21.21
C ALA A 264 -6.70 1.35 20.43
N PRO A 265 -6.71 2.55 21.02
CA PRO A 265 -6.34 3.78 20.32
C PRO A 265 -4.86 3.82 19.91
N ASP A 266 -4.03 3.01 20.57
CA ASP A 266 -2.57 2.96 20.33
C ASP A 266 -2.20 2.19 19.05
N LEU A 267 -3.17 1.58 18.36
CA LEU A 267 -2.90 0.81 17.15
C LEU A 267 -2.74 1.74 15.91
N ALA A 268 -1.74 2.61 15.97
CA ALA A 268 -1.43 3.61 14.95
C ALA A 268 0.08 3.87 14.88
N HIS A 269 0.51 4.50 13.80
CA HIS A 269 1.89 4.94 13.57
C HIS A 269 2.93 3.83 13.79
N ASP A 270 4.00 4.16 14.55
CA ASP A 270 5.11 3.26 14.86
C ASP A 270 4.87 2.32 16.04
N THR A 271 3.64 2.18 16.52
CA THR A 271 3.31 1.13 17.48
C THR A 271 3.63 -0.24 16.86
N PRO A 272 4.40 -1.11 17.57
CA PRO A 272 4.70 -2.44 17.07
C PRO A 272 3.44 -3.24 16.72
N ASN A 273 3.37 -3.77 15.50
CA ASN A 273 2.19 -4.49 15.01
C ASN A 273 2.12 -5.90 15.61
N PRO A 274 1.12 -6.23 16.45
CA PRO A 274 0.98 -7.56 17.03
C PRO A 274 0.64 -8.62 15.97
N GLY A 275 0.13 -8.23 14.80
CA GLY A 275 -0.11 -9.12 13.66
C GLY A 275 1.18 -9.72 13.11
N THR A 276 2.30 -9.04 13.25
CA THR A 276 3.65 -9.48 12.87
C THR A 276 4.54 -9.80 14.06
N ALA A 277 3.96 -9.98 15.25
CA ALA A 277 4.70 -10.12 16.52
C ALA A 277 5.71 -8.99 16.78
N GLY A 278 5.39 -7.76 16.32
CA GLY A 278 6.22 -6.57 16.51
C GLY A 278 7.35 -6.39 15.50
N ALA A 279 7.43 -7.23 14.47
CA ALA A 279 8.45 -7.12 13.43
C ALA A 279 8.28 -5.87 12.54
N THR A 280 7.06 -5.36 12.42
CA THR A 280 6.71 -4.14 11.69
C THR A 280 5.94 -3.18 12.59
N THR A 281 5.69 -1.97 12.10
CA THR A 281 4.80 -0.99 12.75
C THR A 281 3.39 -1.05 12.16
N PHE A 282 2.42 -0.39 12.80
CA PHE A 282 1.05 -0.37 12.28
C PHE A 282 0.96 0.35 10.93
N ASP A 283 1.71 1.41 10.74
CA ASP A 283 1.71 2.17 9.50
C ASP A 283 2.60 1.59 8.39
N ASP A 284 3.32 0.48 8.66
CA ASP A 284 3.97 -0.34 7.63
C ASP A 284 2.95 -1.26 6.90
N THR A 285 1.71 -1.33 7.37
CA THR A 285 0.65 -2.11 6.71
C THR A 285 0.46 -1.62 5.27
N PHE A 286 0.47 -2.54 4.28
CA PHE A 286 0.40 -2.22 2.85
C PHE A 286 1.50 -1.25 2.36
N ILE A 287 2.70 -1.33 2.97
CA ILE A 287 3.82 -0.42 2.79
C ILE A 287 3.59 0.94 3.45
N PHE A 288 2.37 1.47 3.42
CA PHE A 288 1.91 2.57 4.25
C PHE A 288 0.39 2.54 4.41
N ASN A 289 -0.10 2.61 5.65
CA ASN A 289 -1.53 2.82 5.93
C ASN A 289 -1.75 3.51 7.27
N GLY A 290 -2.40 4.66 7.25
CA GLY A 290 -2.75 5.41 8.45
C GLY A 290 -2.62 6.91 8.29
N SER A 291 -2.61 7.62 9.42
CA SER A 291 -2.54 9.08 9.44
C SER A 291 -1.21 9.61 8.92
N MET A 292 -1.29 10.65 8.10
CA MET A 292 -0.13 11.37 7.55
C MET A 292 0.34 12.54 8.44
N ASP A 293 -0.08 12.60 9.70
CA ASP A 293 0.18 13.76 10.58
C ASP A 293 1.61 13.86 11.11
N ARG A 294 2.38 12.76 11.04
CA ARG A 294 3.76 12.75 11.58
C ARG A 294 4.81 13.14 10.57
N PHE A 295 4.52 13.09 9.28
CA PHE A 295 5.47 13.36 8.21
C PHE A 295 5.01 14.47 7.29
N ASP A 296 5.97 15.16 6.69
CA ASP A 296 5.77 16.01 5.53
C ASP A 296 6.03 15.21 4.26
N PHE A 297 5.03 15.11 3.39
CA PHE A 297 5.07 14.30 2.17
C PHE A 297 5.36 15.19 0.96
N LYS A 298 6.49 14.95 0.32
CA LYS A 298 6.94 15.65 -0.88
C LYS A 298 6.85 14.74 -2.09
N LEU A 299 6.17 15.19 -3.15
CA LEU A 299 6.21 14.54 -4.45
C LEU A 299 7.55 14.89 -5.14
N VAL A 300 8.40 13.88 -5.35
CA VAL A 300 9.71 14.07 -5.99
C VAL A 300 9.58 14.06 -7.51
N GLY A 301 8.69 13.21 -8.03
CA GLY A 301 8.48 13.03 -9.45
C GLY A 301 8.27 11.57 -9.82
N LYS A 302 8.39 11.26 -11.11
CA LYS A 302 8.21 9.93 -11.67
C LYS A 302 9.55 9.37 -12.14
N LYS A 303 9.78 8.06 -11.93
CA LYS A 303 10.95 7.33 -12.44
C LYS A 303 10.58 5.94 -12.92
N GLU A 304 11.40 5.39 -13.78
CA GLU A 304 11.36 3.98 -14.16
C GLU A 304 12.18 3.17 -13.17
N MET A 305 11.51 2.27 -12.42
CA MET A 305 12.12 1.51 -11.35
C MET A 305 11.78 0.02 -11.49
N ILE A 306 12.71 -0.83 -11.09
CA ILE A 306 12.51 -2.27 -11.02
C ILE A 306 11.85 -2.59 -9.67
N VAL A 307 10.63 -3.11 -9.72
CA VAL A 307 9.78 -3.38 -8.55
C VAL A 307 9.13 -4.76 -8.67
N PRO A 308 8.71 -5.39 -7.55
CA PRO A 308 7.92 -6.62 -7.62
C PRO A 308 6.61 -6.37 -8.36
N TYR A 309 6.28 -7.23 -9.33
CA TYR A 309 5.10 -7.07 -10.17
C TYR A 309 4.68 -8.38 -10.80
N ASN A 310 3.37 -8.64 -10.91
CA ASN A 310 2.83 -9.89 -11.44
C ASN A 310 3.30 -11.14 -10.67
N ASP A 311 3.39 -11.04 -9.35
CA ASP A 311 3.94 -12.03 -8.44
C ASP A 311 3.02 -13.23 -8.18
N TYR A 312 2.31 -13.72 -9.20
CA TYR A 312 1.35 -14.83 -9.08
C TYR A 312 1.99 -16.11 -8.50
N ALA A 313 3.26 -16.38 -8.83
CA ALA A 313 3.98 -17.52 -8.28
C ALA A 313 4.14 -17.41 -6.77
N ALA A 314 4.62 -16.27 -6.27
CA ALA A 314 4.80 -16.04 -4.84
C ALA A 314 3.46 -15.97 -4.10
N VAL A 315 2.47 -15.25 -4.65
CA VAL A 315 1.20 -14.95 -3.97
C VAL A 315 0.22 -16.13 -3.96
N TYR A 316 0.15 -16.92 -5.05
CA TYR A 316 -0.90 -17.94 -5.21
C TYR A 316 -0.41 -19.35 -5.38
N GLN A 317 0.87 -19.58 -5.70
CA GLN A 317 1.36 -20.90 -6.13
C GLN A 317 2.52 -21.45 -5.28
N SER A 318 3.11 -20.61 -4.43
CA SER A 318 4.24 -21.03 -3.61
C SER A 318 3.80 -21.85 -2.40
N LYS A 319 4.70 -22.76 -1.97
CA LYS A 319 4.65 -23.29 -0.62
C LYS A 319 5.44 -22.40 0.33
N GLN A 320 5.03 -22.35 1.58
CA GLN A 320 5.70 -21.53 2.60
C GLN A 320 7.21 -21.82 2.65
N ASP A 321 7.59 -23.11 2.73
CA ASP A 321 8.99 -23.52 2.87
C ASP A 321 9.82 -23.30 1.60
N ASP A 322 9.17 -23.23 0.43
CA ASP A 322 9.82 -22.89 -0.83
C ASP A 322 10.03 -21.37 -0.97
N LEU A 323 9.07 -20.58 -0.51
CA LEU A 323 9.11 -19.13 -0.60
C LEU A 323 10.04 -18.50 0.43
N LEU A 324 9.97 -18.95 1.70
CA LEU A 324 10.77 -18.36 2.79
C LEU A 324 12.16 -18.99 2.83
N LYS A 325 13.18 -18.17 2.63
CA LYS A 325 14.58 -18.59 2.73
C LYS A 325 15.29 -17.75 3.79
N PRO A 326 16.46 -18.17 4.29
CA PRO A 326 17.26 -17.33 5.18
C PRO A 326 17.52 -15.95 4.56
N ASN A 327 17.26 -14.87 5.31
CA ASN A 327 17.49 -13.46 4.99
C ASN A 327 16.58 -12.82 3.91
N HIS A 328 15.92 -13.55 3.03
CA HIS A 328 15.05 -13.00 1.99
C HIS A 328 14.10 -14.06 1.42
N LEU A 329 13.07 -13.67 0.69
CA LEU A 329 12.24 -14.57 -0.09
C LEU A 329 13.07 -15.26 -1.19
N ASN A 330 12.64 -16.44 -1.58
CA ASN A 330 13.25 -17.18 -2.69
C ASN A 330 13.17 -16.37 -4.00
N PRO A 331 14.29 -15.92 -4.57
CA PRO A 331 14.28 -15.14 -5.80
C PRO A 331 13.63 -15.85 -7.00
N ASP A 332 13.64 -17.21 -7.03
CA ASP A 332 13.01 -17.98 -8.10
C ASP A 332 11.48 -17.82 -8.15
N LEU A 333 10.88 -17.32 -7.09
CA LEU A 333 9.43 -17.19 -6.95
C LEU A 333 8.95 -15.73 -6.97
N VAL A 334 9.88 -14.77 -6.92
CA VAL A 334 9.56 -13.33 -6.96
C VAL A 334 9.86 -12.77 -8.34
N ARG A 335 8.84 -12.19 -8.95
CA ARG A 335 8.92 -11.56 -10.27
C ARG A 335 9.17 -10.06 -10.13
N TRP A 336 10.18 -9.55 -10.82
CA TRP A 336 10.49 -8.13 -10.87
C TRP A 336 10.30 -7.62 -12.29
N GLU A 337 9.73 -6.43 -12.42
CA GLU A 337 9.52 -5.78 -13.72
C GLU A 337 9.92 -4.30 -13.65
N LEU A 338 10.26 -3.70 -14.79
CA LEU A 338 10.51 -2.27 -14.90
C LEU A 338 9.18 -1.54 -15.07
N HIS A 339 8.83 -0.67 -14.12
CA HIS A 339 7.60 0.13 -14.15
C HIS A 339 7.89 1.61 -13.87
N ARG A 340 6.98 2.49 -14.32
CA ARG A 340 7.00 3.89 -13.90
C ARG A 340 6.38 3.99 -12.52
N VAL A 341 7.10 4.63 -11.61
CA VAL A 341 6.62 4.86 -10.25
C VAL A 341 6.71 6.34 -9.89
N TRP A 342 5.72 6.82 -9.15
CA TRP A 342 5.81 8.09 -8.45
C TRP A 342 6.64 7.90 -7.20
N ILE A 343 7.57 8.82 -6.96
CA ILE A 343 8.40 8.83 -5.76
C ILE A 343 7.89 9.89 -4.81
N VAL A 344 7.56 9.46 -3.59
CA VAL A 344 7.14 10.33 -2.49
C VAL A 344 8.13 10.19 -1.34
N GLU A 345 8.75 11.29 -0.95
CA GLU A 345 9.58 11.36 0.26
C GLU A 345 8.74 11.88 1.42
N ALA A 346 8.78 11.18 2.56
CA ALA A 346 8.15 11.54 3.81
C ALA A 346 9.24 11.83 4.85
N THR A 347 9.33 13.07 5.32
CA THR A 347 10.28 13.50 6.33
C THR A 347 9.56 13.74 7.65
N LEU A 348 10.07 13.19 8.75
CA LEU A 348 9.49 13.35 10.07
C LEU A 348 9.40 14.84 10.44
N ARG A 349 8.20 15.30 10.82
CA ARG A 349 7.96 16.68 11.22
C ARG A 349 8.67 17.03 12.52
N GLU A 350 9.09 18.27 12.64
CA GLU A 350 9.64 18.79 13.90
C GLU A 350 8.64 18.60 15.05
N GLY A 351 9.15 18.18 16.22
CA GLY A 351 8.33 17.90 17.39
C GLY A 351 7.54 16.59 17.37
N LYS A 352 7.48 15.87 16.23
CA LYS A 352 6.87 14.54 16.14
C LYS A 352 7.89 13.45 16.44
N ARG A 353 7.38 12.28 16.84
CA ARG A 353 8.21 11.08 17.10
C ARG A 353 7.77 9.93 16.23
N HIS A 354 8.74 9.21 15.72
CA HIS A 354 8.56 7.99 14.94
C HIS A 354 9.87 7.21 14.93
N VAL A 355 9.82 5.87 14.77
CA VAL A 355 11.05 5.07 14.61
C VAL A 355 11.79 5.42 13.33
N TYR A 356 11.11 5.93 12.32
CA TYR A 356 11.69 6.41 11.07
C TYR A 356 11.80 7.94 11.07
N SER A 357 12.98 8.46 10.70
CA SER A 357 13.19 9.88 10.48
C SER A 357 12.79 10.31 9.06
N LYS A 358 12.90 9.39 8.10
CA LYS A 358 12.53 9.56 6.70
C LYS A 358 12.03 8.25 6.13
N ARG A 359 11.09 8.35 5.17
CA ARG A 359 10.63 7.24 4.34
C ARG A 359 10.60 7.68 2.87
N THR A 360 10.87 6.76 1.96
CA THR A 360 10.68 6.98 0.52
C THR A 360 9.74 5.91 0.02
N PHE A 361 8.65 6.30 -0.63
CA PHE A 361 7.65 5.40 -1.20
C PHE A 361 7.73 5.41 -2.72
N TYR A 362 7.56 4.24 -3.32
CA TYR A 362 7.56 4.02 -4.76
C TYR A 362 6.17 3.54 -5.18
N LEU A 363 5.33 4.48 -5.66
CA LEU A 363 3.93 4.23 -6.01
C LEU A 363 3.84 3.90 -7.49
N ASP A 364 3.31 2.74 -7.82
CA ASP A 364 3.08 2.33 -9.21
C ASP A 364 2.07 3.27 -9.92
N GLU A 365 2.40 3.72 -11.13
CA GLU A 365 1.52 4.63 -11.86
C GLU A 365 0.23 3.96 -12.35
N ASP A 366 0.26 2.63 -12.58
CA ASP A 366 -0.88 1.88 -13.09
C ASP A 366 -1.88 1.46 -11.99
N SER A 367 -1.48 1.45 -10.72
CA SER A 367 -2.31 0.97 -9.61
C SER A 367 -2.44 1.95 -8.44
N TRP A 368 -1.55 2.95 -8.35
CA TRP A 368 -1.34 3.81 -7.18
C TRP A 368 -0.90 3.05 -5.92
N ALA A 369 -0.65 1.76 -6.00
CA ALA A 369 -0.13 1.00 -4.87
C ALA A 369 1.35 1.34 -4.62
N ALA A 370 1.75 1.45 -3.36
CA ALA A 370 3.16 1.47 -2.98
C ALA A 370 3.73 0.06 -3.16
N LEU A 371 4.63 -0.12 -4.11
CA LEU A 371 5.27 -1.40 -4.39
C LEU A 371 6.58 -1.59 -3.62
N ALA A 372 7.20 -0.49 -3.20
CA ALA A 372 8.38 -0.52 -2.36
C ALA A 372 8.43 0.69 -1.43
N SER A 373 9.22 0.54 -0.38
CA SER A 373 9.60 1.65 0.51
C SER A 373 11.01 1.48 1.05
N ASP A 374 11.64 2.61 1.36
CA ASP A 374 12.91 2.69 2.07
C ASP A 374 12.71 3.50 3.35
N GLU A 375 13.05 2.94 4.51
CA GLU A 375 12.86 3.55 5.82
C GLU A 375 14.21 3.82 6.50
N TYR A 376 14.38 5.05 6.99
CA TYR A 376 15.63 5.54 7.57
C TYR A 376 15.47 5.78 9.07
N ASP A 377 16.47 5.38 9.85
CA ASP A 377 16.51 5.61 11.30
C ASP A 377 16.76 7.10 11.65
N ALA A 378 16.79 7.43 12.96
CA ALA A 378 17.04 8.79 13.43
C ALA A 378 18.42 9.34 13.06
N ARG A 379 19.37 8.49 12.64
CA ARG A 379 20.71 8.89 12.16
C ARG A 379 20.75 9.03 10.65
N GLY A 380 19.63 8.84 9.97
CA GLY A 380 19.54 8.87 8.50
C GLY A 380 20.13 7.63 7.82
N GLN A 381 20.35 6.53 8.57
CA GLN A 381 20.83 5.27 8.00
C GLN A 381 19.63 4.45 7.52
N LEU A 382 19.76 3.81 6.35
CA LEU A 382 18.75 2.90 5.86
C LEU A 382 18.58 1.74 6.86
N TYR A 383 17.39 1.68 7.45
CA TYR A 383 17.07 0.78 8.54
C TYR A 383 16.25 -0.42 8.09
N ARG A 384 15.19 -0.15 7.32
CA ARG A 384 14.29 -1.15 6.77
C ARG A 384 13.99 -0.87 5.29
N THR A 385 13.50 -1.88 4.61
CA THR A 385 12.90 -1.73 3.27
C THR A 385 11.67 -2.63 3.17
N GLY A 386 10.62 -2.14 2.53
CA GLY A 386 9.38 -2.86 2.30
C GLY A 386 9.16 -3.16 0.82
N PHE A 387 8.52 -4.30 0.52
CA PHE A 387 8.06 -4.65 -0.83
C PHE A 387 6.66 -5.22 -0.76
N ALA A 388 5.76 -4.74 -1.65
CA ALA A 388 4.48 -5.36 -1.91
C ALA A 388 4.57 -6.25 -3.15
N TYR A 389 4.14 -7.49 -3.02
CA TYR A 389 4.18 -8.49 -4.09
C TYR A 389 2.83 -8.48 -4.81
N MET A 390 2.73 -7.63 -5.83
CA MET A 390 1.46 -7.41 -6.52
C MET A 390 1.12 -8.54 -7.47
N ALA A 391 -0.11 -9.06 -7.36
CA ALA A 391 -0.70 -10.03 -8.28
C ALA A 391 -2.13 -9.61 -8.65
N PRO A 392 -2.33 -8.86 -9.76
CA PRO A 392 -3.64 -8.35 -10.13
C PRO A 392 -4.72 -9.42 -10.27
N SER A 393 -5.91 -9.12 -9.76
CA SER A 393 -7.10 -9.94 -9.95
C SER A 393 -7.69 -9.64 -11.32
N TYR A 394 -7.55 -10.57 -12.26
CA TYR A 394 -8.07 -10.41 -13.62
C TYR A 394 -9.56 -10.72 -13.75
N ASP A 395 -10.13 -11.43 -12.79
CA ASP A 395 -11.55 -11.82 -12.69
C ASP A 395 -12.44 -10.70 -12.09
N LEU A 396 -11.87 -9.90 -11.21
CA LEU A 396 -12.37 -8.58 -10.84
C LEU A 396 -11.22 -7.62 -11.14
N PRO A 397 -11.24 -6.85 -12.24
CA PRO A 397 -10.09 -6.02 -12.60
C PRO A 397 -9.69 -5.09 -11.46
N ALA A 398 -8.69 -5.53 -10.69
CA ALA A 398 -8.18 -4.80 -9.52
C ALA A 398 -6.74 -5.23 -9.22
N PRO A 399 -5.83 -4.32 -8.82
CA PRO A 399 -4.56 -4.71 -8.23
C PRO A 399 -4.80 -5.43 -6.89
N TYR A 400 -3.92 -6.37 -6.54
CA TYR A 400 -3.88 -7.00 -5.23
C TYR A 400 -2.46 -6.89 -4.69
N THR A 401 -2.27 -6.23 -3.56
CA THR A 401 -0.97 -5.91 -2.97
C THR A 401 -0.88 -6.24 -1.48
N ASP A 402 -1.79 -7.07 -0.96
CA ASP A 402 -1.87 -7.35 0.46
C ASP A 402 -0.87 -8.41 0.94
N MET A 403 -0.13 -9.07 0.02
CA MET A 403 1.08 -9.77 0.39
C MET A 403 2.26 -8.80 0.30
N PHE A 404 2.86 -8.48 1.45
CA PHE A 404 3.99 -7.56 1.54
C PHE A 404 4.98 -8.02 2.61
N GLY A 405 6.23 -7.61 2.45
CA GLY A 405 7.30 -7.96 3.38
C GLY A 405 8.15 -6.77 3.75
N HIS A 406 8.66 -6.76 4.99
CA HIS A 406 9.62 -5.77 5.47
C HIS A 406 10.89 -6.47 5.93
N TYR A 407 12.02 -5.95 5.51
CA TYR A 407 13.36 -6.46 5.78
C TYR A 407 14.08 -5.49 6.72
N ASP A 408 14.35 -5.93 7.95
CA ASP A 408 15.16 -5.18 8.90
C ASP A 408 16.64 -5.42 8.63
N LEU A 409 17.31 -4.41 8.12
CA LEU A 409 18.70 -4.50 7.70
C LEU A 409 19.69 -4.54 8.88
N VAL A 410 19.25 -4.24 10.10
CA VAL A 410 20.06 -4.28 11.32
C VAL A 410 19.95 -5.64 11.98
N SER A 411 18.74 -6.05 12.35
CA SER A 411 18.49 -7.35 13.01
C SER A 411 18.57 -8.54 12.06
N ARG A 412 18.45 -8.31 10.74
CA ARG A 412 18.37 -9.32 9.67
C ARG A 412 17.12 -10.21 9.77
N LEU A 413 16.12 -9.75 10.50
CA LEU A 413 14.81 -10.35 10.52
C LEU A 413 14.02 -9.80 9.32
N TYR A 414 13.26 -10.64 8.64
CA TYR A 414 12.21 -10.14 7.76
C TYR A 414 10.85 -10.74 8.11
N SER A 415 9.81 -9.97 7.80
CA SER A 415 8.41 -10.34 8.00
C SER A 415 7.73 -10.44 6.66
N LEU A 416 6.92 -11.49 6.45
CA LEU A 416 6.00 -11.62 5.32
C LEU A 416 4.57 -11.61 5.87
N THR A 417 3.78 -10.64 5.44
CA THR A 417 2.38 -10.45 5.80
C THR A 417 1.49 -10.88 4.64
N GLY A 418 0.34 -11.48 4.94
CA GLY A 418 -0.67 -11.80 3.93
C GLY A 418 -0.32 -12.98 3.02
N PHE A 419 0.42 -13.97 3.50
CA PHE A 419 0.66 -15.21 2.76
C PHE A 419 -0.63 -16.03 2.65
N ILE A 420 -1.12 -16.25 1.41
CA ILE A 420 -2.42 -16.86 1.11
C ILE A 420 -2.35 -18.09 0.20
N ALA A 421 -1.19 -18.43 -0.36
CA ALA A 421 -1.04 -19.50 -1.35
C ALA A 421 -1.52 -20.88 -0.86
N GLU A 422 -1.29 -21.21 0.42
CA GLU A 422 -1.68 -22.48 1.03
C GLU A 422 -2.98 -22.39 1.84
N THR A 423 -3.65 -21.25 1.86
CA THR A 423 -4.84 -21.03 2.70
C THR A 423 -6.12 -20.83 1.91
N GLY A 424 -6.06 -20.98 0.58
CA GLY A 424 -7.21 -20.89 -0.33
C GLY A 424 -7.33 -19.56 -1.07
N GLY A 425 -6.30 -18.70 -0.98
CA GLY A 425 -6.22 -17.46 -1.75
C GLY A 425 -7.17 -16.37 -1.31
N LEU A 426 -7.47 -15.46 -2.23
CA LEU A 426 -8.33 -14.28 -2.04
C LEU A 426 -9.68 -14.47 -2.71
N LYS A 427 -10.77 -14.21 -2.00
CA LYS A 427 -12.13 -14.25 -2.53
C LYS A 427 -12.79 -12.87 -2.43
N HIS A 428 -13.13 -12.28 -3.56
CA HIS A 428 -13.96 -11.09 -3.57
C HIS A 428 -15.37 -11.42 -3.06
N THR A 429 -15.91 -10.60 -2.18
CA THR A 429 -17.19 -10.81 -1.50
C THR A 429 -18.07 -9.58 -1.67
N LYS A 430 -19.35 -9.70 -1.30
CA LYS A 430 -20.20 -8.54 -1.06
C LYS A 430 -19.82 -7.92 0.28
N PRO A 431 -19.88 -6.58 0.41
CA PRO A 431 -19.69 -5.93 1.71
C PRO A 431 -20.66 -6.49 2.77
N LEU A 432 -20.15 -6.62 3.99
CA LEU A 432 -20.97 -7.01 5.13
C LEU A 432 -21.92 -5.86 5.53
N ALA A 433 -22.99 -6.20 6.21
CA ALA A 433 -23.89 -5.18 6.77
C ALA A 433 -23.16 -4.33 7.83
N ASP A 434 -23.46 -3.04 7.94
CA ASP A 434 -22.78 -2.12 8.87
C ASP A 434 -22.85 -2.59 10.33
N ARG A 435 -23.88 -3.34 10.73
CA ARG A 435 -23.97 -3.97 12.06
C ARG A 435 -22.85 -4.96 12.37
N GLU A 436 -22.20 -5.53 11.36
CA GLU A 436 -21.05 -6.45 11.51
C GLU A 436 -19.74 -5.72 11.86
N TRP A 437 -19.76 -4.39 11.76
CA TRP A 437 -18.61 -3.51 12.03
C TRP A 437 -18.76 -2.74 13.35
N THR A 438 -19.27 -3.44 14.37
CA THR A 438 -19.46 -2.91 15.73
C THR A 438 -18.62 -3.72 16.74
N ALA A 439 -18.38 -3.13 17.91
CA ALA A 439 -17.69 -3.81 19.01
C ALA A 439 -18.44 -5.08 19.44
N ASP A 440 -19.77 -5.06 19.46
CA ASP A 440 -20.59 -6.21 19.84
C ASP A 440 -20.48 -7.35 18.82
N ALA A 441 -20.47 -7.02 17.51
CA ALA A 441 -20.27 -8.01 16.47
C ALA A 441 -18.85 -8.62 16.53
N LEU A 442 -17.85 -7.83 16.90
CA LEU A 442 -16.48 -8.32 17.12
C LEU A 442 -16.44 -9.35 18.26
N ALA A 443 -17.15 -9.09 19.37
CA ALA A 443 -17.24 -10.04 20.49
C ALA A 443 -17.85 -11.38 20.04
N GLY A 444 -18.90 -11.34 19.21
CA GLY A 444 -19.54 -12.53 18.67
C GLY A 444 -18.67 -13.37 17.74
N SER A 445 -17.71 -12.75 17.04
CA SER A 445 -16.82 -13.44 16.11
C SER A 445 -15.69 -14.23 16.81
N GLY A 446 -15.34 -13.87 18.04
CA GLY A 446 -14.27 -14.52 18.82
C GLY A 446 -14.71 -15.75 19.66
N VAL A 447 -15.97 -16.10 19.61
CA VAL A 447 -16.56 -17.16 20.48
C VAL A 447 -16.73 -18.51 19.78
N ARG A 448 -16.24 -18.67 18.57
CA ARG A 448 -16.38 -19.92 17.82
C ARG A 448 -15.11 -20.72 17.74
#